data_58a272ada0c5ec4ae4d174582eb881a8
#
_entry.id   58a272ada0c5ec4ae4d174582eb881a8
#
_cell.length_a   1.000
_cell.length_b   1.000
_cell.length_c   1.000
_cell.angle_alpha   90.00
_cell.angle_beta   90.00
_cell.angle_gamma   90.00
#
_symmetry.space_group_name_H-M   'P 1'
#
loop_
_entity.id
_entity.type
_entity.pdbx_description
1 polymer ?
#
loop_
_entity_poly.entity_id
_entity_poly.type
_entity_poly.pdbx_seq_one_letter_code
_entity_poly.pdbx_strand_id
1 'polypeptide(L)'
;SSVLECGLGAMNPVVHPVGVLMNAGRIERSRGEFYFYEEGVTPGVVQVIEALDAERLAIGAALGFDLAGVAAGFAAAGFGPEGDLWSVINGSRMLTALRAPGALDTRWLSEDVPYGLGIWSAVKAASA
;
A
#
# COMPACT_ATOMS: atom_id res chain seq x y z
N SER A 1 -2.81 -3.47 -21.95
CA SER A 1 -2.46 -3.97 -20.60
C SER A 1 -3.07 -5.35 -20.35
N SER A 2 -2.39 -6.21 -19.64
CA SER A 2 -2.87 -7.54 -19.26
C SER A 2 -3.54 -7.50 -17.87
N VAL A 3 -4.28 -8.56 -17.55
CA VAL A 3 -4.88 -8.73 -16.21
C VAL A 3 -3.79 -8.74 -15.13
N LEU A 4 -2.63 -9.37 -15.41
CA LEU A 4 -1.49 -9.40 -14.48
C LEU A 4 -0.90 -8.01 -14.28
N GLU A 5 -0.74 -7.24 -15.35
CA GLU A 5 -0.24 -5.86 -15.27
C GLU A 5 -1.19 -4.98 -14.45
N CYS A 6 -2.49 -5.07 -14.68
CA CYS A 6 -3.49 -4.36 -13.87
C CYS A 6 -3.46 -4.79 -12.40
N GLY A 7 -3.36 -6.08 -12.13
CA GLY A 7 -3.29 -6.60 -10.76
C GLY A 7 -2.02 -6.17 -10.03
N LEU A 8 -0.88 -6.18 -10.70
CA LEU A 8 0.39 -5.69 -10.15
C LEU A 8 0.42 -4.16 -10.02
N GLY A 9 -0.36 -3.43 -10.81
CA GLY A 9 -0.49 -1.98 -10.74
C GLY A 9 -1.32 -1.46 -9.57
N ALA A 10 -2.02 -2.33 -8.85
CA ALA A 10 -2.85 -1.93 -7.71
C ALA A 10 -1.99 -1.41 -6.54
N MET A 11 -2.38 -0.26 -5.97
CA MET A 11 -1.62 0.39 -4.89
C MET A 11 -2.09 -0.04 -3.50
N ASN A 12 -3.36 -0.37 -3.33
CA ASN A 12 -3.91 -0.72 -2.03
C ASN A 12 -3.19 -1.88 -1.32
N PRO A 13 -2.82 -2.99 -2.01
CA PRO A 13 -2.10 -4.08 -1.36
C PRO A 13 -0.67 -3.70 -0.89
N VAL A 14 -0.11 -2.63 -1.43
CA VAL A 14 1.20 -2.12 -0.98
C VAL A 14 1.08 -1.36 0.33
N VAL A 15 0.01 -0.60 0.51
CA VAL A 15 -0.12 0.38 1.59
C VAL A 15 -0.97 -0.13 2.75
N HIS A 16 -2.15 -0.66 2.49
CA HIS A 16 -3.11 -1.01 3.53
C HIS A 16 -2.62 -2.12 4.47
N PRO A 17 -2.14 -3.28 3.98
CA PRO A 17 -1.69 -4.34 4.88
C PRO A 17 -0.53 -3.92 5.77
N VAL A 18 0.45 -3.22 5.23
CA VAL A 18 1.60 -2.71 6.00
C VAL A 18 1.15 -1.73 7.08
N GLY A 19 0.34 -0.75 6.70
CA GLY A 19 -0.15 0.26 7.64
C GLY A 19 -1.02 -0.36 8.74
N VAL A 20 -1.89 -1.29 8.42
CA VAL A 20 -2.73 -1.98 9.41
C VAL A 20 -1.89 -2.86 10.32
N LEU A 21 -0.99 -3.66 9.78
CA LEU A 21 -0.14 -4.56 10.57
C LEU A 21 0.76 -3.79 11.53
N MET A 22 1.39 -2.72 11.07
CA MET A 22 2.29 -1.90 11.91
C MET A 22 1.55 -1.02 12.91
N ASN A 23 0.23 -0.87 12.77
CA ASN A 23 -0.63 -0.16 13.71
C ASN A 23 -1.64 -1.10 14.40
N ALA A 24 -1.45 -2.41 14.34
CA ALA A 24 -2.43 -3.39 14.81
C ALA A 24 -2.84 -3.16 16.27
N GLY A 25 -1.87 -3.00 17.17
CA GLY A 25 -2.17 -2.75 18.59
C GLY A 25 -2.89 -1.42 18.81
N ARG A 26 -2.54 -0.39 18.06
CA ARG A 26 -3.23 0.91 18.13
C ARG A 26 -4.66 0.85 17.61
N ILE A 27 -4.87 0.11 16.51
CA ILE A 27 -6.22 -0.09 15.95
C ILE A 27 -7.12 -0.78 16.98
N GLU A 28 -6.68 -1.89 17.56
CA GLU A 28 -7.47 -2.62 18.56
C GLU A 28 -7.72 -1.77 19.82
N ARG A 29 -6.68 -1.13 20.34
CA ARG A 29 -6.77 -0.32 21.56
C ARG A 29 -7.65 0.91 21.39
N SER A 30 -7.52 1.65 20.27
CA SER A 30 -8.27 2.88 20.00
C SER A 30 -9.58 2.67 19.27
N ARG A 31 -9.85 1.44 18.77
CA ARG A 31 -10.97 1.14 17.86
C ARG A 31 -10.93 2.01 16.60
N GLY A 32 -9.74 2.29 16.11
CA GLY A 32 -9.53 3.11 14.91
C GLY A 32 -9.69 4.62 15.14
N GLU A 33 -9.69 5.09 16.36
CA GLU A 33 -9.80 6.53 16.66
C GLU A 33 -8.47 7.26 16.45
N PHE A 34 -7.97 7.22 15.22
CA PHE A 34 -6.85 8.03 14.76
C PHE A 34 -6.89 8.15 13.24
N TYR A 35 -6.13 9.09 12.68
CA TYR A 35 -5.99 9.26 11.24
C TYR A 35 -4.92 8.31 10.71
N PHE A 36 -5.35 7.39 9.86
CA PHE A 36 -4.52 6.27 9.41
C PHE A 36 -3.23 6.73 8.75
N TYR A 37 -3.33 7.60 7.75
CA TYR A 37 -2.15 8.07 7.02
C TYR A 37 -1.36 9.12 7.78
N GLU A 38 -2.04 10.10 8.38
CA GLU A 38 -1.37 11.19 9.07
C GLU A 38 -0.61 10.74 10.32
N GLU A 39 -1.22 9.86 11.11
CA GLU A 39 -0.65 9.42 12.39
C GLU A 39 -0.01 8.03 12.32
N GLY A 40 -0.54 7.15 11.47
CA GLY A 40 -0.14 5.74 11.39
C GLY A 40 0.92 5.44 10.34
N VAL A 41 1.05 6.25 9.30
CA VAL A 41 2.03 6.07 8.23
C VAL A 41 3.20 7.04 8.45
N THR A 42 4.02 6.71 9.42
CA THR A 42 5.24 7.45 9.79
C THR A 42 6.37 7.17 8.80
N PRO A 43 7.48 7.93 8.83
CA PRO A 43 8.65 7.64 7.98
C PRO A 43 9.17 6.20 8.10
N GLY A 44 9.13 5.60 9.30
CA GLY A 44 9.51 4.20 9.49
C GLY A 44 8.55 3.22 8.81
N VAL A 45 7.25 3.49 8.86
CA VAL A 45 6.24 2.70 8.15
C VAL A 45 6.37 2.86 6.64
N VAL A 46 6.65 4.07 6.16
CA VAL A 46 6.93 4.34 4.74
C VAL A 46 8.09 3.49 4.23
N GLN A 47 9.16 3.31 4.99
CA GLN A 47 10.28 2.45 4.59
C GLN A 47 9.84 1.00 4.34
N VAL A 48 8.94 0.47 5.16
CA VAL A 48 8.40 -0.88 4.98
C VAL A 48 7.51 -0.96 3.73
N ILE A 49 6.68 0.06 3.51
CA ILE A 49 5.86 0.15 2.30
C ILE A 49 6.74 0.20 1.05
N GLU A 50 7.78 1.00 1.05
CA GLU A 50 8.72 1.11 -0.08
C GLU A 50 9.48 -0.19 -0.32
N ALA A 51 9.86 -0.92 0.73
CA ALA A 51 10.50 -2.22 0.58
C ALA A 51 9.55 -3.25 -0.08
N LEU A 52 8.29 -3.26 0.32
CA LEU A 52 7.27 -4.10 -0.31
C LEU A 52 7.02 -3.69 -1.77
N ASP A 53 6.97 -2.39 -2.02
CA ASP A 53 6.79 -1.85 -3.38
C ASP A 53 7.95 -2.23 -4.31
N ALA A 54 9.17 -2.22 -3.81
CA ALA A 54 10.35 -2.67 -4.55
C ALA A 54 10.23 -4.14 -4.99
N GLU A 55 9.70 -5.01 -4.14
CA GLU A 55 9.43 -6.40 -4.50
C GLU A 55 8.34 -6.51 -5.59
N ARG A 56 7.27 -5.73 -5.49
CA ARG A 56 6.22 -5.66 -6.51
C ARG A 56 6.78 -5.21 -7.86
N LEU A 57 7.58 -4.15 -7.87
CA LEU A 57 8.22 -3.63 -9.08
C LEU A 57 9.18 -4.64 -9.71
N ALA A 58 9.93 -5.39 -8.88
CA ALA A 58 10.81 -6.45 -9.36
C ALA A 58 10.04 -7.60 -10.04
N ILE A 59 8.89 -7.98 -9.50
CA ILE A 59 7.99 -8.97 -10.13
C ILE A 59 7.51 -8.44 -11.49
N GLY A 60 7.06 -7.19 -11.53
CA GLY A 60 6.61 -6.55 -12.76
C GLY A 60 7.70 -6.53 -13.83
N ALA A 61 8.91 -6.12 -13.46
CA ALA A 61 10.06 -6.08 -14.36
C ALA A 61 10.42 -7.46 -14.90
N ALA A 62 10.38 -8.50 -14.07
CA ALA A 62 10.63 -9.88 -14.49
C ALA A 62 9.59 -10.39 -15.52
N LEU A 63 8.39 -9.83 -15.52
CA LEU A 63 7.32 -10.12 -16.46
C LEU A 63 7.31 -9.17 -17.67
N GLY A 64 8.25 -8.24 -17.75
CA GLY A 64 8.34 -7.26 -18.83
C GLY A 64 7.38 -6.07 -18.69
N PHE A 65 6.84 -5.82 -17.51
CA PHE A 65 5.98 -4.67 -17.24
C PHE A 65 6.78 -3.50 -16.67
N ASP A 66 6.47 -2.31 -17.14
CA ASP A 66 6.98 -1.04 -16.59
C ASP A 66 5.95 -0.44 -15.63
N LEU A 67 6.02 -0.83 -14.37
CA LEU A 67 5.08 -0.42 -13.35
C LEU A 67 5.54 0.86 -12.65
N ALA A 68 4.60 1.76 -12.37
CA ALA A 68 4.87 2.92 -11.55
C ALA A 68 5.08 2.52 -10.06
N GLY A 69 6.02 3.16 -9.39
CA GLY A 69 6.16 3.05 -7.94
C GLY A 69 4.96 3.65 -7.20
N VAL A 70 4.77 3.26 -5.95
CA VAL A 70 3.58 3.65 -5.17
C VAL A 70 3.46 5.16 -5.00
N ALA A 71 4.56 5.89 -4.80
CA ALA A 71 4.55 7.35 -4.71
C ALA A 71 4.07 8.01 -6.01
N ALA A 72 4.64 7.60 -7.14
CA ALA A 72 4.24 8.09 -8.45
C ALA A 72 2.79 7.72 -8.78
N GLY A 73 2.36 6.52 -8.42
CA GLY A 73 0.98 6.06 -8.61
C GLY A 73 -0.03 6.90 -7.82
N PHE A 74 0.26 7.23 -6.59
CA PHE A 74 -0.59 8.09 -5.78
C PHE A 74 -0.64 9.53 -6.31
N ALA A 75 0.50 10.10 -6.71
CA ALA A 75 0.55 11.42 -7.30
C ALA A 75 -0.26 11.48 -8.62
N ALA A 76 -0.09 10.49 -9.49
CA ALA A 76 -0.82 10.39 -10.75
C ALA A 76 -2.34 10.22 -10.55
N ALA A 77 -2.76 9.58 -9.47
CA ALA A 77 -4.17 9.46 -9.08
C ALA A 77 -4.73 10.73 -8.43
N GLY A 78 -3.93 11.76 -8.23
CA GLY A 78 -4.35 13.03 -7.64
C GLY A 78 -4.44 13.02 -6.11
N PHE A 79 -3.80 12.06 -5.44
CA PHE A 79 -3.84 11.97 -3.98
C PHE A 79 -2.86 12.89 -3.27
N GLY A 80 -1.94 13.52 -3.97
CA GLY A 80 -1.00 14.44 -3.36
C GLY A 80 -0.02 15.03 -4.39
N PRO A 81 0.92 15.88 -3.94
CA PRO A 81 1.96 16.44 -4.81
C PRO A 81 2.93 15.35 -5.27
N GLU A 82 3.67 15.62 -6.33
CA GLU A 82 4.79 14.77 -6.71
C GLU A 82 5.90 14.83 -5.66
N GLY A 83 6.58 13.70 -5.41
CA GLY A 83 7.68 13.61 -4.48
C GLY A 83 7.87 12.20 -3.93
N ASP A 84 8.61 12.11 -2.83
CA ASP A 84 8.73 10.85 -2.09
C ASP A 84 7.38 10.45 -1.44
N LEU A 85 7.25 9.18 -1.09
CA LEU A 85 5.98 8.65 -0.61
C LEU A 85 5.45 9.38 0.62
N TRP A 86 6.33 9.73 1.57
CA TRP A 86 5.90 10.45 2.77
C TRP A 86 5.33 11.83 2.42
N SER A 87 5.99 12.57 1.52
CA SER A 87 5.54 13.89 1.05
C SER A 87 4.21 13.81 0.29
N VAL A 88 4.04 12.80 -0.56
CA VAL A 88 2.77 12.57 -1.27
C VAL A 88 1.63 12.34 -0.29
N ILE A 89 1.83 11.46 0.69
CA ILE A 89 0.80 11.12 1.67
C ILE A 89 0.46 12.32 2.55
N ASN A 90 1.46 12.98 3.12
CA ASN A 90 1.26 14.11 4.03
C ASN A 90 0.80 15.39 3.34
N GLY A 91 1.06 15.53 2.04
CA GLY A 91 0.53 16.60 1.21
C GLY A 91 -0.92 16.38 0.75
N SER A 92 -1.48 15.20 1.02
CA SER A 92 -2.83 14.84 0.58
C SER A 92 -3.88 15.14 1.65
N ARG A 93 -4.72 16.14 1.40
CA ARG A 93 -5.85 16.44 2.29
C ARG A 93 -6.85 15.28 2.41
N MET A 94 -6.99 14.48 1.36
CA MET A 94 -7.89 13.34 1.35
C MET A 94 -7.33 12.20 2.19
N LEU A 95 -6.06 11.84 2.02
CA LEU A 95 -5.43 10.75 2.76
C LEU A 95 -5.28 11.10 4.25
N THR A 96 -4.84 12.29 4.58
CA THR A 96 -4.65 12.72 5.97
C THR A 96 -5.95 12.81 6.76
N ALA A 97 -7.10 12.94 6.07
CA ALA A 97 -8.41 12.95 6.71
C ALA A 97 -9.04 11.56 6.91
N LEU A 98 -8.41 10.50 6.39
CA LEU A 98 -8.94 9.14 6.50
C LEU A 98 -8.69 8.54 7.89
N ARG A 99 -9.77 8.08 8.52
CA ARG A 99 -9.72 7.35 9.78
C ARG A 99 -9.16 5.95 9.57
N ALA A 100 -8.51 5.42 10.59
CA ALA A 100 -8.11 4.03 10.64
C ALA A 100 -9.33 3.10 10.66
N PRO A 101 -9.19 1.83 10.23
CA PRO A 101 -10.24 0.84 10.43
C PRO A 101 -10.49 0.63 11.92
N GLY A 102 -11.72 0.32 12.30
CA GLY A 102 -12.12 0.15 13.69
C GLY A 102 -11.69 -1.15 14.35
N ALA A 103 -11.25 -2.12 13.54
CA ALA A 103 -10.82 -3.45 13.98
C ALA A 103 -9.83 -4.04 12.97
N LEU A 104 -9.15 -5.14 13.36
CA LEU A 104 -8.29 -5.90 12.44
C LEU A 104 -9.10 -6.74 11.44
N ASP A 105 -10.35 -7.04 11.72
CA ASP A 105 -11.30 -7.61 10.77
C ASP A 105 -11.74 -6.51 9.80
N THR A 106 -10.90 -6.25 8.83
CA THR A 106 -11.06 -5.19 7.82
C THR A 106 -10.68 -5.70 6.44
N ARG A 107 -11.36 -5.20 5.41
CA ARG A 107 -11.07 -5.49 4.01
C ARG A 107 -9.62 -5.16 3.62
N TRP A 108 -8.99 -4.23 4.32
CA TRP A 108 -7.58 -3.87 4.12
C TRP A 108 -6.61 -5.01 4.42
N LEU A 109 -7.04 -6.00 5.19
CA LEU A 109 -6.34 -7.27 5.39
C LEU A 109 -7.02 -8.42 4.65
N SER A 110 -8.32 -8.60 4.82
CA SER A 110 -9.03 -9.77 4.30
C SER A 110 -9.16 -9.80 2.77
N GLU A 111 -9.02 -8.67 2.10
CA GLU A 111 -9.01 -8.58 0.63
C GLU A 111 -7.61 -8.27 0.09
N ASP A 112 -6.93 -7.24 0.58
CA ASP A 112 -5.65 -6.79 0.03
C ASP A 112 -4.52 -7.83 0.22
N VAL A 113 -4.58 -8.66 1.26
CA VAL A 113 -3.61 -9.74 1.46
C VAL A 113 -3.85 -10.91 0.51
N PRO A 114 -5.01 -11.62 0.54
CA PRO A 114 -5.18 -12.80 -0.31
C PRO A 114 -5.31 -12.45 -1.80
N TYR A 115 -5.99 -11.36 -2.16
CA TYR A 115 -6.24 -10.97 -3.54
C TYR A 115 -5.23 -9.99 -4.13
N GLY A 116 -4.27 -9.52 -3.33
CA GLY A 116 -3.16 -8.69 -3.74
C GLY A 116 -1.83 -9.41 -3.49
N LEU A 117 -1.31 -9.32 -2.27
CA LEU A 117 0.01 -9.86 -1.90
C LEU A 117 0.12 -11.36 -2.15
N GLY A 118 -0.94 -12.12 -1.86
CA GLY A 118 -0.99 -13.56 -2.11
C GLY A 118 -0.84 -13.91 -3.59
N ILE A 119 -1.52 -13.18 -4.46
CA ILE A 119 -1.42 -13.35 -5.91
C ILE A 119 -0.02 -12.97 -6.40
N TRP A 120 0.54 -11.84 -5.94
CA TRP A 120 1.89 -11.43 -6.33
C TRP A 120 2.95 -12.44 -5.92
N SER A 121 2.81 -13.01 -4.72
CA SER A 121 3.69 -14.09 -4.24
C SER A 121 3.60 -15.33 -5.11
N ALA A 122 2.39 -15.74 -5.51
CA ALA A 122 2.18 -16.87 -6.40
C ALA A 122 2.76 -16.63 -7.80
N VAL A 123 2.58 -15.42 -8.34
CA VAL A 123 3.16 -15.01 -9.63
C VAL A 123 4.69 -15.03 -9.57
N LYS A 124 5.28 -14.50 -8.50
CA LYS A 124 6.74 -14.54 -8.27
C LYS A 124 7.25 -15.99 -8.25
N ALA A 125 6.59 -16.86 -7.52
CA ALA A 125 6.98 -18.28 -7.44
C ALA A 125 6.88 -19.00 -8.81
N ALA A 126 5.84 -18.70 -9.58
CA ALA A 126 5.65 -19.28 -10.93
C ALA A 126 6.63 -18.76 -11.97
N SER A 127 7.23 -17.57 -11.73
CA SER A 127 8.18 -16.90 -12.64
C SER A 127 9.65 -17.22 -12.33
N ALA A 128 9.90 -17.92 -11.23
CA ALA A 128 11.25 -18.26 -10.78
C ALA A 128 11.85 -19.45 -11.59
#